data_9352800958df5297b7598236e87683d7
#
_entry.id   9352800958df5297b7598236e87683d7
#
_cell.length_a   1.000
_cell.length_b   1.000
_cell.length_c   1.000
_cell.angle_alpha   90.00
_cell.angle_beta   90.00
_cell.angle_gamma   90.00
#
_symmetry.space_group_name_H-M   'P 1'
#
loop_
_entity.id
_entity.type
_entity.pdbx_description
1 polymer ?
#
loop_
_entity_poly.entity_id
_entity_poly.type
_entity_poly.pdbx_seq_one_letter_code
_entity_poly.pdbx_strand_id
1 'polypeptide(L)'
;MDDAGESLKDPQFCATVQRADGLIIVAPEYNHSFPGLLKHVLDTNLTEYVHKAVGVCGVSAGPFGGARMIQSLVPVLRELGLVTIFWDVYFSNAGQLFDETGQITDPAYSRRVEKFLNELVWMARVLRYGRENLPT
;
A
#
# COMPACT_ATOMS: atom_id res chain seq x y z
N MET A 1 7.46 -21.29 -8.04
CA MET A 1 6.08 -20.85 -7.69
C MET A 1 5.16 -21.93 -8.17
N ASP A 2 4.35 -22.48 -7.31
CA ASP A 2 3.39 -23.49 -7.71
C ASP A 2 2.17 -22.83 -8.42
N ASP A 3 1.44 -23.58 -9.21
CA ASP A 3 0.28 -23.08 -9.94
C ASP A 3 -0.90 -22.70 -9.04
N ALA A 4 -0.76 -22.87 -7.72
CA ALA A 4 -1.81 -22.61 -6.75
C ALA A 4 -2.20 -21.11 -6.68
N GLY A 5 -1.25 -20.22 -6.89
CA GLY A 5 -1.52 -18.77 -6.95
C GLY A 5 -2.37 -18.38 -8.15
N GLU A 6 -2.16 -18.99 -9.30
CA GLU A 6 -2.92 -18.70 -10.52
C GLU A 6 -4.39 -19.09 -10.40
N SER A 7 -4.69 -20.21 -9.72
CA SER A 7 -6.07 -20.68 -9.53
C SER A 7 -6.91 -19.83 -8.58
N LEU A 8 -6.24 -18.98 -7.76
CA LEU A 8 -6.87 -18.10 -6.78
C LEU A 8 -6.98 -16.65 -7.25
N LYS A 9 -6.48 -16.33 -8.45
CA LYS A 9 -6.57 -14.97 -9.00
C LYS A 9 -8.02 -14.53 -9.18
N ASP A 10 -8.34 -13.39 -8.59
CA ASP A 10 -9.55 -12.64 -8.94
C ASP A 10 -9.28 -11.86 -10.24
N PRO A 11 -9.98 -12.16 -11.35
CA PRO A 11 -9.73 -11.53 -12.64
C PRO A 11 -9.93 -10.01 -12.61
N GLN A 12 -10.89 -9.51 -11.82
CA GLN A 12 -11.17 -8.08 -11.71
C GLN A 12 -10.06 -7.36 -10.94
N PHE A 13 -9.60 -7.94 -9.84
CA PHE A 13 -8.48 -7.41 -9.07
C PHE A 13 -7.19 -7.42 -9.89
N CYS A 14 -6.88 -8.54 -10.55
CA CYS A 14 -5.73 -8.68 -11.43
C CYS A 14 -5.73 -7.59 -12.53
N ALA A 15 -6.84 -7.42 -13.25
CA ALA A 15 -6.98 -6.41 -14.29
C ALA A 15 -6.82 -4.97 -13.75
N THR A 16 -7.29 -4.72 -12.53
CA THR A 16 -7.15 -3.42 -11.86
C THR A 16 -5.68 -3.14 -11.53
N VAL A 17 -4.98 -4.12 -10.95
CA VAL A 17 -3.55 -4.00 -10.64
C VAL A 17 -2.72 -3.82 -11.92
N GLN A 18 -3.03 -4.57 -12.99
CA GLN A 18 -2.34 -4.43 -14.26
C GLN A 18 -2.41 -3.01 -14.84
N ARG A 19 -3.57 -2.36 -14.75
CA ARG A 19 -3.77 -0.99 -15.25
C ARG A 19 -3.18 0.09 -14.35
N ALA A 20 -3.03 -0.19 -13.07
CA ALA A 20 -2.51 0.76 -12.10
C ALA A 20 -1.02 1.05 -12.32
N ASP A 21 -0.59 2.28 -12.15
CA ASP A 21 0.82 2.68 -12.14
C ASP A 21 1.38 2.74 -10.71
N GLY A 22 0.52 2.77 -9.72
CA GLY A 22 0.85 2.73 -8.31
C GLY A 22 -0.31 2.24 -7.46
N LEU A 23 -0.01 1.84 -6.23
CA LEU A 23 -0.97 1.31 -5.27
C LEU A 23 -0.88 2.08 -3.95
N ILE A 24 -2.01 2.18 -3.26
CA ILE A 24 -2.07 2.61 -1.87
C ILE A 24 -2.62 1.45 -1.06
N ILE A 25 -1.89 1.04 -0.04
CA ILE A 25 -2.34 0.04 0.93
C ILE A 25 -2.68 0.76 2.22
N VAL A 26 -3.93 0.66 2.64
CA VAL A 26 -4.41 1.14 3.94
C VAL A 26 -4.79 -0.07 4.78
N ALA A 27 -4.10 -0.29 5.89
CA ALA A 27 -4.33 -1.47 6.70
C ALA A 27 -4.20 -1.20 8.21
N PRO A 28 -4.98 -1.92 9.03
CA PRO A 28 -4.81 -1.89 10.47
C PRO A 28 -3.63 -2.75 10.92
N GLU A 29 -3.16 -2.49 12.14
CA GLU A 29 -2.21 -3.37 12.81
C GLU A 29 -2.96 -4.45 13.58
N TYR A 30 -2.70 -5.71 13.26
CA TYR A 30 -3.19 -6.89 13.96
C TYR A 30 -2.03 -7.66 14.57
N ASN A 31 -1.96 -7.71 15.90
CA ASN A 31 -0.94 -8.49 16.63
C ASN A 31 0.49 -8.19 16.13
N HIS A 32 0.89 -6.92 16.06
CA HIS A 32 2.18 -6.44 15.59
C HIS A 32 2.47 -6.64 14.10
N SER A 33 1.48 -7.00 13.29
CA SER A 33 1.68 -7.24 11.86
C SER A 33 0.45 -6.77 11.06
N PHE A 34 0.44 -7.07 9.78
CA PHE A 34 -0.67 -6.82 8.87
C PHE A 34 -1.70 -7.94 8.92
N PRO A 35 -2.97 -7.69 8.54
CA PRO A 35 -4.00 -8.71 8.48
C PRO A 35 -3.65 -9.86 7.52
N GLY A 36 -3.92 -11.10 7.93
CA GLY A 36 -3.68 -12.28 7.08
C GLY A 36 -4.43 -12.23 5.75
N LEU A 37 -5.63 -11.63 5.74
CA LEU A 37 -6.39 -11.42 4.50
C LEU A 37 -5.65 -10.52 3.50
N LEU A 38 -4.96 -9.48 3.97
CA LEU A 38 -4.12 -8.64 3.09
C LEU A 38 -3.02 -9.47 2.44
N LYS A 39 -2.33 -10.31 3.22
CA LYS A 39 -1.29 -11.21 2.68
C LYS A 39 -1.87 -12.16 1.64
N HIS A 40 -3.03 -12.75 1.93
CA HIS A 40 -3.72 -13.64 0.99
C HIS A 40 -4.03 -12.92 -0.34
N VAL A 41 -4.60 -11.71 -0.30
CA VAL A 41 -4.89 -10.92 -1.51
C VAL A 41 -3.61 -10.57 -2.28
N LEU A 42 -2.55 -10.16 -1.59
CA LEU A 42 -1.28 -9.85 -2.25
C LEU A 42 -0.67 -11.06 -2.95
N ASP A 43 -0.77 -12.25 -2.35
CA ASP A 43 -0.20 -13.48 -2.89
C ASP A 43 -0.93 -14.01 -4.14
N THR A 44 -2.12 -13.48 -4.45
CA THR A 44 -2.86 -13.90 -5.65
C THR A 44 -2.31 -13.33 -6.95
N ASN A 45 -1.42 -12.36 -6.90
CA ASN A 45 -0.76 -11.75 -8.07
C ASN A 45 0.75 -11.69 -7.82
N LEU A 46 1.54 -11.60 -8.88
CA LEU A 46 2.99 -11.45 -8.78
C LEU A 46 3.53 -10.53 -9.87
N THR A 47 3.47 -10.95 -11.12
CA THR A 47 4.02 -10.20 -12.25
C THR A 47 3.34 -8.85 -12.45
N GLU A 48 2.08 -8.74 -12.04
CA GLU A 48 1.28 -7.54 -12.12
C GLU A 48 1.81 -6.40 -11.23
N TYR A 49 2.55 -6.73 -10.17
CA TYR A 49 3.12 -5.76 -9.25
C TYR A 49 4.48 -5.20 -9.66
N VAL A 50 5.21 -5.93 -10.49
CA VAL A 50 6.62 -5.61 -10.78
C VAL A 50 6.78 -4.20 -11.34
N HIS A 51 7.73 -3.47 -10.75
CA HIS A 51 8.06 -2.09 -11.10
C HIS A 51 6.88 -1.10 -10.96
N LYS A 52 6.02 -1.29 -9.98
CA LYS A 52 4.97 -0.31 -9.62
C LYS A 52 5.26 0.31 -8.26
N ALA A 53 4.87 1.57 -8.12
CA ALA A 53 5.01 2.28 -6.86
C ALA A 53 3.97 1.80 -5.84
N VAL A 54 4.33 1.75 -4.57
CA VAL A 54 3.36 1.52 -3.49
C VAL A 54 3.63 2.44 -2.31
N GLY A 55 2.57 3.06 -1.82
CA GLY A 55 2.54 3.80 -0.56
C GLY A 55 1.72 3.05 0.48
N VAL A 56 2.10 3.14 1.74
CA VAL A 56 1.43 2.44 2.84
C VAL A 56 0.91 3.42 3.87
N CYS A 57 -0.34 3.21 4.28
CA CYS A 57 -0.98 3.93 5.37
C CYS A 57 -1.33 2.92 6.47
N GLY A 58 -0.83 3.16 7.67
CA GLY A 58 -1.17 2.38 8.84
C GLY A 58 -2.30 3.03 9.64
N VAL A 59 -3.15 2.21 10.23
CA VAL A 59 -4.25 2.68 11.10
C VAL A 59 -4.20 1.90 12.42
N SER A 60 -4.35 2.59 13.55
CA SER A 60 -4.49 1.92 14.84
C SER A 60 -5.42 2.69 15.79
N ALA A 61 -6.02 1.94 16.72
CA ALA A 61 -6.78 2.53 17.84
C ALA A 61 -5.85 3.24 18.84
N GLY A 62 -4.60 2.79 18.95
CA GLY A 62 -3.59 3.33 19.83
C GLY A 62 -2.63 4.31 19.13
N PRO A 63 -1.53 4.70 19.81
CA PRO A 63 -0.66 5.80 19.37
C PRO A 63 0.30 5.44 18.22
N PHE A 64 0.47 4.16 17.87
CA PHE A 64 1.50 3.75 16.91
C PHE A 64 1.11 3.89 15.43
N GLY A 65 -0.17 4.12 15.11
CA GLY A 65 -0.61 4.37 13.74
C GLY A 65 -0.32 3.23 12.76
N GLY A 66 -0.15 2.00 13.24
CA GLY A 66 0.19 0.85 12.41
C GLY A 66 1.65 0.75 12.00
N ALA A 67 2.57 1.43 12.70
CA ALA A 67 4.00 1.43 12.37
C ALA A 67 4.61 0.02 12.30
N ARG A 68 4.24 -0.86 13.22
CA ARG A 68 4.74 -2.25 13.24
C ARG A 68 4.16 -3.08 12.10
N MET A 69 2.90 -2.82 11.74
CA MET A 69 2.28 -3.39 10.54
C MET A 69 3.07 -3.02 9.28
N ILE A 70 3.39 -1.74 9.10
CA ILE A 70 4.15 -1.25 7.93
C ILE A 70 5.53 -1.91 7.89
N GLN A 71 6.25 -1.96 9.01
CA GLN A 71 7.56 -2.62 9.08
C GLN A 71 7.51 -4.10 8.71
N SER A 72 6.45 -4.80 9.07
CA SER A 72 6.25 -6.20 8.71
C SER A 72 5.87 -6.38 7.24
N LEU A 73 5.14 -5.41 6.66
CA LEU A 73 4.64 -5.48 5.29
C LEU A 73 5.71 -5.15 4.24
N VAL A 74 6.60 -4.20 4.51
CA VAL A 74 7.60 -3.72 3.54
C VAL A 74 8.44 -4.85 2.92
N PRO A 75 8.95 -5.86 3.65
CA PRO A 75 9.66 -6.98 3.03
C PRO A 75 8.80 -7.78 2.05
N VAL A 76 7.50 -7.93 2.32
CA VAL A 76 6.55 -8.61 1.42
C VAL A 76 6.38 -7.82 0.13
N LEU A 77 6.18 -6.52 0.23
CA LEU A 77 6.02 -5.64 -0.94
C LEU A 77 7.26 -5.64 -1.82
N ARG A 78 8.43 -5.63 -1.20
CA ARG A 78 9.71 -5.74 -1.93
C ARG A 78 9.82 -7.05 -2.70
N GLU A 79 9.46 -8.18 -2.09
CA GLU A 79 9.51 -9.49 -2.73
C GLU A 79 8.53 -9.61 -3.90
N LEU A 80 7.40 -8.91 -3.83
CA LEU A 80 6.44 -8.81 -4.94
C LEU A 80 6.92 -7.90 -6.10
N GLY A 81 8.08 -7.27 -5.98
CA GLY A 81 8.61 -6.36 -7.01
C GLY A 81 8.01 -4.94 -6.95
N LEU A 82 7.25 -4.63 -5.91
CA LEU A 82 6.75 -3.28 -5.64
C LEU A 82 7.87 -2.38 -5.12
N VAL A 83 7.84 -1.12 -5.52
CA VAL A 83 8.76 -0.08 -5.05
C VAL A 83 8.06 0.79 -4.03
N THR A 84 8.40 0.63 -2.76
CA THR A 84 7.84 1.44 -1.67
C THR A 84 8.37 2.86 -1.73
N ILE A 85 7.48 3.84 -1.62
CA ILE A 85 7.88 5.21 -1.36
C ILE A 85 8.34 5.36 0.09
N PHE A 86 9.15 6.37 0.39
CA PHE A 86 9.69 6.53 1.76
C PHE A 86 8.76 7.28 2.72
N TRP A 87 7.66 7.86 2.22
CA TRP A 87 6.65 8.50 3.05
C TRP A 87 5.52 7.53 3.37
N ASP A 88 5.31 7.27 4.65
CA ASP A 88 4.13 6.55 5.16
C ASP A 88 3.18 7.52 5.84
N VAL A 89 1.92 7.16 5.96
CA VAL A 89 0.97 7.89 6.79
C VAL A 89 0.50 7.00 7.95
N TYR A 90 0.66 7.51 9.16
CA TYR A 90 0.30 6.80 10.39
C TYR A 90 -0.94 7.43 11.02
N PHE A 91 -2.09 6.78 10.87
CA PHE A 91 -3.36 7.22 11.46
C PHE A 91 -3.47 6.67 12.87
N SER A 92 -2.90 7.41 13.82
CA SER A 92 -2.90 7.04 15.25
C SER A 92 -4.19 7.46 15.92
N ASN A 93 -4.61 6.72 16.95
CA ASN A 93 -5.80 7.03 17.75
C ASN A 93 -7.04 7.27 16.87
N ALA A 94 -7.27 6.36 15.91
CA ALA A 94 -8.25 6.54 14.84
C ALA A 94 -9.67 6.89 15.34
N GLY A 95 -10.08 6.34 16.50
CA GLY A 95 -11.37 6.66 17.11
C GLY A 95 -11.54 8.12 17.58
N GLN A 96 -10.43 8.88 17.71
CA GLN A 96 -10.44 10.30 18.08
C GLN A 96 -10.06 11.21 16.90
N LEU A 97 -9.42 10.63 15.89
CA LEU A 97 -8.92 11.37 14.74
C LEU A 97 -10.02 11.77 13.76
N PHE A 98 -11.06 10.96 13.65
CA PHE A 98 -12.19 11.20 12.76
C PHE A 98 -13.43 11.62 13.57
N ASP A 99 -14.14 12.61 13.06
CA ASP A 99 -15.43 12.99 13.62
C ASP A 99 -16.56 12.04 13.15
N GLU A 100 -17.80 12.31 13.60
CA GLU A 100 -18.98 11.50 13.25
C GLU A 100 -19.30 11.49 11.74
N THR A 101 -18.78 12.46 10.99
CA THR A 101 -18.96 12.57 9.54
C THR A 101 -17.81 11.89 8.76
N GLY A 102 -16.81 11.35 9.47
CA GLY A 102 -15.61 10.76 8.87
C GLY A 102 -14.55 11.77 8.43
N GLN A 103 -14.66 13.03 8.86
CA GLN A 103 -13.64 14.05 8.59
C GLN A 103 -12.50 13.98 9.62
N ILE A 104 -11.27 14.18 9.16
CA ILE A 104 -10.10 14.25 10.04
C ILE A 104 -10.13 15.58 10.81
N THR A 105 -10.01 15.49 12.14
CA THR A 105 -10.05 16.65 13.03
C THR A 105 -8.72 17.39 13.16
N ASP A 106 -7.60 16.71 12.89
CA ASP A 106 -6.26 17.30 12.93
C ASP A 106 -5.80 17.76 11.53
N PRO A 107 -5.66 19.10 11.30
CA PRO A 107 -5.28 19.64 9.99
C PRO A 107 -3.86 19.24 9.54
N ALA A 108 -3.00 18.76 10.45
CA ALA A 108 -1.67 18.30 10.10
C ALA A 108 -1.71 17.07 9.16
N TYR A 109 -2.77 16.27 9.21
CA TYR A 109 -2.92 15.11 8.33
C TYR A 109 -3.13 15.50 6.86
N SER A 110 -3.79 16.60 6.56
CA SER A 110 -3.94 17.09 5.18
C SER A 110 -2.57 17.25 4.50
N ARG A 111 -1.62 17.86 5.18
CA ARG A 111 -0.24 18.05 4.67
C ARG A 111 0.54 16.73 4.58
N ARG A 112 0.34 15.81 5.53
CA ARG A 112 0.99 14.49 5.51
C ARG A 112 0.50 13.66 4.33
N VAL A 113 -0.81 13.64 4.11
CA VAL A 113 -1.43 12.94 2.99
C VAL A 113 -1.02 13.58 1.66
N GLU A 114 -0.98 14.90 1.57
CA GLU A 114 -0.52 15.61 0.36
C GLU A 114 0.92 15.23 0.00
N LYS A 115 1.85 15.24 0.95
CA LYS A 115 3.23 14.81 0.72
C LYS A 115 3.30 13.37 0.25
N PHE A 116 2.57 12.49 0.91
CA PHE A 116 2.48 11.08 0.55
C PHE A 116 1.98 10.89 -0.88
N LEU A 117 0.88 11.55 -1.26
CA LEU A 117 0.31 11.45 -2.60
C LEU A 117 1.23 12.03 -3.67
N ASN A 118 1.87 13.17 -3.41
CA ASN A 118 2.80 13.79 -4.34
C ASN A 118 4.00 12.88 -4.62
N GLU A 119 4.57 12.27 -3.58
CA GLU A 119 5.68 11.33 -3.72
C GLU A 119 5.25 10.05 -4.47
N LEU A 120 4.07 9.51 -4.13
CA LEU A 120 3.55 8.32 -4.80
C LEU A 120 3.32 8.58 -6.29
N VAL A 121 2.70 9.70 -6.65
CA VAL A 121 2.46 10.06 -8.06
C VAL A 121 3.77 10.28 -8.80
N TRP A 122 4.75 10.95 -8.18
CA TRP A 122 6.06 11.14 -8.77
C TRP A 122 6.73 9.79 -9.07
N MET A 123 6.80 8.91 -8.07
CA MET A 123 7.40 7.58 -8.23
C MET A 123 6.65 6.72 -9.26
N ALA A 124 5.32 6.75 -9.24
CA ALA A 124 4.50 6.02 -10.19
C ALA A 124 4.79 6.45 -11.65
N ARG A 125 4.95 7.75 -11.88
CA ARG A 125 5.33 8.30 -13.21
C ARG A 125 6.72 7.85 -13.65
N VAL A 126 7.70 7.89 -12.76
CA VAL A 126 9.07 7.44 -13.03
C VAL A 126 9.09 5.96 -13.42
N LEU A 127 8.43 5.12 -12.62
CA LEU A 127 8.38 3.69 -12.87
C LEU A 127 7.57 3.33 -14.12
N ARG A 128 6.51 4.06 -14.40
CA ARG A 128 5.77 3.93 -15.66
C ARG A 128 6.67 4.23 -16.85
N TYR A 129 7.38 5.34 -16.82
CA TYR A 129 8.36 5.67 -17.87
C TYR A 129 9.37 4.54 -18.05
N GLY A 130 9.88 3.97 -16.94
CA GLY A 130 10.80 2.84 -16.98
C GLY A 130 10.18 1.61 -17.67
N ARG A 131 8.97 1.21 -17.29
CA ARG A 131 8.28 0.06 -17.90
C ARG A 131 8.01 0.24 -19.40
N GLU A 132 7.74 1.48 -19.83
CA GLU A 132 7.41 1.78 -21.23
C GLU A 132 8.64 1.97 -22.12
N ASN A 133 9.81 2.32 -21.55
CA ASN A 133 10.94 2.81 -22.36
C ASN A 133 12.27 2.10 -22.09
N LEU A 134 12.41 1.34 -21.00
CA LEU A 134 13.65 0.64 -20.69
C LEU A 134 13.53 -0.86 -20.98
N PRO A 135 14.61 -1.50 -21.45
CA PRO A 135 14.63 -2.95 -21.64
C PRO A 135 14.51 -3.63 -20.28
N THR A 136 13.71 -4.68 -20.18
CA THR A 136 13.51 -5.55 -19.01
C THR A 136 14.28 -6.86 -19.18
#